data_e068383d8c7708f82d83fe66bc59eefc
#
_entry.id   e068383d8c7708f82d83fe66bc59eefc
#
_cell.length_a   1.000
_cell.length_b   1.000
_cell.length_c   1.000
_cell.angle_alpha   90.00
_cell.angle_beta   90.00
_cell.angle_gamma   90.00
#
_symmetry.space_group_name_H-M   'P 1'
#
loop_
_entity.id
_entity.type
_entity.pdbx_description
1 polymer ?
#
loop_
_entity_poly.entity_id
_entity_poly.type
_entity_poly.pdbx_seq_one_letter_code
_entity_poly.pdbx_strand_id
1 'polypeptide(L)'
;MDKFLAKTVQEQLRREIDAAGGNEIFCIGHTDAGQLVIDLEVLARGSRDAVPAILQSCRAGDVIIHNHPSGHLEPSEPDLAIAGSLGSLGVGFYIIDNQVETLYRVVEAFKPIEISAVEHRQVAELLGAGGLISQNLPGFENRPEQLRMAFAVTDALNQHRIALIEAGTGTGKSLAYLVPAILWSLAN
;
A
#
# COMPACT_ATOMS: atom_id res chain seq x y z
N MET A 1 18.59 -6.18 -10.76
CA MET A 1 18.96 -6.37 -9.37
C MET A 1 19.15 -5.04 -8.64
N ASP A 2 20.07 -4.17 -9.01
CA ASP A 2 20.40 -2.90 -8.32
C ASP A 2 19.25 -1.89 -8.12
N LYS A 3 18.16 -2.05 -8.86
CA LYS A 3 16.93 -1.24 -8.67
C LYS A 3 16.07 -1.71 -7.50
N PHE A 4 16.29 -2.92 -7.00
CA PHE A 4 15.44 -3.54 -6.00
C PHE A 4 16.18 -3.88 -4.71
N LEU A 5 17.48 -4.23 -4.82
CA LEU A 5 18.32 -4.62 -3.69
C LEU A 5 19.60 -3.77 -3.67
N ALA A 6 19.90 -3.16 -2.53
CA ALA A 6 21.18 -2.50 -2.32
C ALA A 6 22.34 -3.51 -2.44
N LYS A 7 23.52 -3.07 -2.86
CA LYS A 7 24.69 -3.96 -3.03
C LYS A 7 25.06 -4.71 -1.75
N THR A 8 24.96 -4.04 -0.62
CA THR A 8 25.21 -4.64 0.72
C THR A 8 24.24 -5.78 1.00
N VAL A 9 22.97 -5.64 0.63
CA VAL A 9 21.94 -6.68 0.76
C VAL A 9 22.22 -7.85 -0.18
N GLN A 10 22.62 -7.59 -1.42
CA GLN A 10 23.00 -8.65 -2.35
C GLN A 10 24.19 -9.46 -1.85
N GLU A 11 25.21 -8.81 -1.30
CA GLU A 11 26.37 -9.48 -0.70
C GLU A 11 26.00 -10.30 0.54
N GLN A 12 25.08 -9.79 1.35
CA GLN A 12 24.57 -10.51 2.51
C GLN A 12 23.78 -11.74 2.09
N LEU A 13 22.86 -11.63 1.11
CA LEU A 13 22.10 -12.75 0.58
C LEU A 13 23.00 -13.87 0.04
N ARG A 14 24.05 -13.53 -0.72
CA ARG A 14 25.04 -14.54 -1.19
C ARG A 14 25.67 -15.28 -0.04
N ARG A 15 26.13 -14.57 0.98
CA ARG A 15 26.74 -15.19 2.18
C ARG A 15 25.76 -16.10 2.92
N GLU A 16 24.49 -15.70 3.02
CA GLU A 16 23.47 -16.49 3.71
C GLU A 16 23.10 -17.76 2.93
N ILE A 17 23.00 -17.69 1.60
CA ILE A 17 22.76 -18.84 0.71
C ILE A 17 23.96 -19.81 0.79
N ASP A 18 25.19 -19.31 0.74
CA ASP A 18 26.40 -20.11 0.86
C ASP A 18 26.47 -20.80 2.24
N ALA A 19 26.17 -20.07 3.31
CA ALA A 19 26.15 -20.61 4.67
C ALA A 19 25.05 -21.67 4.87
N ALA A 20 23.94 -21.57 4.12
CA ALA A 20 22.89 -22.58 4.09
C ALA A 20 23.23 -23.79 3.18
N GLY A 21 24.41 -23.79 2.54
CA GLY A 21 24.82 -24.84 1.60
C GLY A 21 23.95 -24.90 0.35
N GLY A 22 23.43 -23.75 -0.11
CA GLY A 22 22.53 -23.66 -1.26
C GLY A 22 21.07 -24.08 -0.96
N ASN A 23 20.75 -24.36 0.30
CA ASN A 23 19.36 -24.62 0.70
C ASN A 23 18.54 -23.33 0.68
N GLU A 24 17.23 -23.49 0.73
CA GLU A 24 16.28 -22.39 0.79
C GLU A 24 16.49 -21.53 2.04
N ILE A 25 16.55 -20.22 1.86
CA ILE A 25 16.52 -19.23 2.94
C ILE A 25 15.31 -18.33 2.78
N PHE A 26 14.77 -17.86 3.91
CA PHE A 26 13.73 -16.82 3.95
C PHE A 26 14.29 -15.62 4.72
N CYS A 27 14.18 -14.45 4.10
CA CYS A 27 14.64 -13.20 4.68
C CYS A 27 13.54 -12.14 4.61
N ILE A 28 13.51 -11.22 5.60
CA ILE A 28 12.79 -9.94 5.48
C ILE A 28 13.78 -8.90 4.96
N GLY A 29 13.43 -8.25 3.87
CA GLY A 29 14.09 -7.07 3.37
C GLY A 29 13.32 -5.81 3.76
N HIS A 30 14.00 -4.87 4.43
CA HIS A 30 13.43 -3.58 4.78
C HIS A 30 13.71 -2.58 3.67
N THR A 31 12.65 -1.88 3.22
CA THR A 31 12.74 -0.94 2.10
C THR A 31 12.88 0.50 2.57
N ASP A 32 13.61 1.31 1.78
CA ASP A 32 13.59 2.77 1.88
C ASP A 32 12.32 3.39 1.26
N ALA A 33 12.28 4.73 1.18
CA ALA A 33 11.17 5.46 0.55
C ALA A 33 11.05 5.20 -0.97
N GLY A 34 12.13 4.78 -1.62
CA GLY A 34 12.18 4.43 -3.05
C GLY A 34 11.86 2.97 -3.34
N GLN A 35 11.47 2.19 -2.33
CA GLN A 35 11.23 0.74 -2.40
C GLN A 35 12.50 -0.09 -2.70
N LEU A 36 13.68 0.48 -2.48
CA LEU A 36 14.95 -0.25 -2.51
C LEU A 36 15.12 -0.99 -1.18
N VAL A 37 15.37 -2.30 -1.22
CA VAL A 37 15.72 -3.07 -0.02
C VAL A 37 17.13 -2.67 0.43
N ILE A 38 17.23 -2.09 1.63
CA ILE A 38 18.46 -1.52 2.18
C ILE A 38 19.00 -2.29 3.38
N ASP A 39 18.19 -3.12 4.00
CA ASP A 39 18.56 -3.95 5.15
C ASP A 39 17.89 -5.33 5.06
N LEU A 40 18.44 -6.33 5.73
CA LEU A 40 18.04 -7.72 5.63
C LEU A 40 18.09 -8.43 6.99
N GLU A 41 16.98 -9.06 7.35
CA GLU A 41 16.88 -9.98 8.50
C GLU A 41 16.63 -11.41 8.01
N VAL A 42 17.44 -12.38 8.46
CA VAL A 42 17.26 -13.79 8.13
C VAL A 42 16.26 -14.43 9.09
N LEU A 43 15.15 -14.95 8.55
CA LEU A 43 14.09 -15.56 9.35
C LEU A 43 14.25 -17.06 9.51
N ALA A 44 14.62 -17.75 8.44
CA ALA A 44 14.75 -19.21 8.44
C ALA A 44 15.75 -19.69 7.41
N ARG A 45 16.36 -20.85 7.71
CA ARG A 45 17.22 -21.61 6.80
C ARG A 45 16.68 -23.04 6.74
N GLY A 46 16.17 -23.45 5.56
CA GLY A 46 15.83 -24.86 5.29
C GLY A 46 14.53 -25.38 5.90
N SER A 47 13.60 -24.57 6.36
CA SER A 47 12.35 -25.03 6.99
C SER A 47 11.11 -24.26 6.46
N ARG A 48 10.10 -25.03 6.00
CA ARG A 48 8.80 -24.51 5.58
C ARG A 48 7.88 -24.08 6.73
N ASP A 49 8.25 -24.39 7.98
CA ASP A 49 7.42 -24.11 9.16
C ASP A 49 7.52 -22.65 9.65
N ALA A 50 8.28 -21.81 8.94
CA ALA A 50 8.50 -20.41 9.30
C ALA A 50 7.36 -19.45 8.93
N VAL A 51 6.40 -19.88 8.10
CA VAL A 51 5.34 -18.99 7.54
C VAL A 51 4.53 -18.23 8.59
N PRO A 52 4.07 -18.82 9.72
CA PRO A 52 3.34 -18.06 10.73
C PRO A 52 4.19 -17.00 11.42
N ALA A 53 5.49 -17.26 11.63
CA ALA A 53 6.41 -16.29 12.22
C ALA A 53 6.71 -15.14 11.25
N ILE A 54 6.84 -15.43 9.95
CA ILE A 54 7.03 -14.45 8.88
C ILE A 54 5.89 -13.43 8.87
N LEU A 55 4.64 -13.89 8.90
CA LEU A 55 3.46 -13.02 8.87
C LEU A 55 3.36 -12.07 10.08
N GLN A 56 3.92 -12.45 11.24
CA GLN A 56 3.90 -11.63 12.45
C GLN A 56 5.05 -10.61 12.49
N SER A 57 6.13 -10.85 11.77
CA SER A 57 7.35 -10.02 11.80
C SER A 57 7.36 -8.93 10.72
N CYS A 58 6.61 -9.12 9.62
CA CYS A 58 6.60 -8.19 8.48
C CYS A 58 5.69 -6.99 8.72
N ARG A 59 6.08 -5.84 8.17
CA ARG A 59 5.30 -4.61 8.11
C ARG A 59 5.03 -4.25 6.65
N ALA A 60 3.97 -3.49 6.41
CA ALA A 60 3.71 -2.96 5.08
C ALA A 60 4.93 -2.19 4.53
N GLY A 61 5.30 -2.50 3.32
CA GLY A 61 6.51 -1.99 2.67
C GLY A 61 7.74 -2.89 2.80
N ASP A 62 7.73 -3.90 3.69
CA ASP A 62 8.78 -4.92 3.72
C ASP A 62 8.66 -5.89 2.53
N VAL A 63 9.71 -6.63 2.27
CA VAL A 63 9.76 -7.64 1.20
C VAL A 63 10.25 -8.95 1.78
N ILE A 64 9.51 -10.02 1.57
CA ILE A 64 10.06 -11.37 1.78
C ILE A 64 10.89 -11.74 0.56
N ILE A 65 12.11 -12.19 0.83
CA ILE A 65 13.05 -12.66 -0.18
C ILE A 65 13.42 -14.09 0.13
N HIS A 66 13.28 -14.98 -0.85
CA HIS A 66 13.76 -16.34 -0.73
C HIS A 66 14.40 -16.83 -2.04
N ASN A 67 15.19 -17.89 -1.94
CA ASN A 67 15.73 -18.63 -3.08
C ASN A 67 15.17 -20.05 -3.12
N HIS A 68 15.16 -20.66 -4.30
CA HIS A 68 14.94 -22.10 -4.43
C HIS A 68 16.29 -22.82 -4.49
N PRO A 69 16.46 -24.00 -3.87
CA PRO A 69 17.70 -24.80 -3.99
C PRO A 69 18.09 -25.09 -5.44
N SER A 70 17.09 -25.24 -6.32
CA SER A 70 17.28 -25.43 -7.77
C SER A 70 17.79 -24.19 -8.50
N GLY A 71 17.73 -22.99 -7.87
CA GLY A 71 18.02 -21.70 -8.51
C GLY A 71 16.94 -21.20 -9.45
N HIS A 72 15.83 -21.92 -9.62
CA HIS A 72 14.72 -21.48 -10.46
C HIS A 72 13.91 -20.34 -9.81
N LEU A 73 13.49 -19.37 -10.63
CA LEU A 73 12.74 -18.19 -10.15
C LEU A 73 11.21 -18.39 -10.22
N GLU A 74 10.74 -19.48 -10.81
CA GLU A 74 9.31 -19.74 -10.96
C GLU A 74 8.69 -20.03 -9.59
N PRO A 75 7.64 -19.29 -9.19
CA PRO A 75 6.99 -19.50 -7.91
C PRO A 75 6.26 -20.85 -7.86
N SER A 76 6.38 -21.57 -6.78
CA SER A 76 5.58 -22.77 -6.48
C SER A 76 4.16 -22.38 -6.02
N GLU A 77 3.23 -23.33 -6.01
CA GLU A 77 1.88 -23.09 -5.43
C GLU A 77 1.93 -22.58 -3.98
N PRO A 78 2.77 -23.13 -3.07
CA PRO A 78 2.95 -22.55 -1.74
C PRO A 78 3.45 -21.11 -1.75
N ASP A 79 4.37 -20.75 -2.66
CA ASP A 79 4.88 -19.38 -2.78
C ASP A 79 3.76 -18.41 -3.16
N LEU A 80 2.91 -18.80 -4.10
CA LEU A 80 1.76 -18.01 -4.53
C LEU A 80 0.75 -17.80 -3.39
N ALA A 81 0.51 -18.83 -2.56
CA ALA A 81 -0.36 -18.73 -1.40
C ALA A 81 0.19 -17.77 -0.33
N ILE A 82 1.49 -17.85 -0.04
CA ILE A 82 2.18 -16.95 0.88
C ILE A 82 2.18 -15.52 0.33
N ALA A 83 2.56 -15.37 -0.93
CA ALA A 83 2.60 -14.07 -1.61
C ALA A 83 1.23 -13.38 -1.63
N GLY A 84 0.14 -14.11 -1.84
CA GLY A 84 -1.22 -13.59 -1.79
C GLY A 84 -1.59 -13.07 -0.39
N SER A 85 -1.22 -13.80 0.67
CA SER A 85 -1.44 -13.39 2.06
C SER A 85 -0.62 -12.15 2.43
N LEU A 86 0.66 -12.14 2.06
CA LEU A 86 1.58 -11.03 2.32
C LEU A 86 1.20 -9.78 1.52
N GLY A 87 0.82 -9.95 0.25
CA GLY A 87 0.43 -8.85 -0.62
C GLY A 87 -0.77 -8.07 -0.07
N SER A 88 -1.74 -8.74 0.56
CA SER A 88 -2.87 -8.08 1.21
C SER A 88 -2.46 -7.20 2.39
N LEU A 89 -1.29 -7.45 2.98
CA LEU A 89 -0.69 -6.66 4.06
C LEU A 89 0.29 -5.58 3.57
N GLY A 90 0.48 -5.44 2.26
CA GLY A 90 1.43 -4.51 1.67
C GLY A 90 2.87 -5.01 1.67
N VAL A 91 3.10 -6.30 1.93
CA VAL A 91 4.42 -6.93 1.95
C VAL A 91 4.71 -7.55 0.59
N GLY A 92 5.87 -7.24 0.02
CA GLY A 92 6.33 -7.82 -1.24
C GLY A 92 6.82 -9.26 -1.09
N PHE A 93 6.88 -9.98 -2.20
CA PHE A 93 7.41 -11.35 -2.22
C PHE A 93 8.28 -11.55 -3.45
N TYR A 94 9.58 -11.79 -3.23
CA TYR A 94 10.60 -11.86 -4.26
C TYR A 94 11.32 -13.21 -4.19
N ILE A 95 11.58 -13.79 -5.37
CA ILE A 95 12.37 -15.00 -5.55
C ILE A 95 13.68 -14.63 -6.24
N ILE A 96 14.81 -15.08 -5.70
CA ILE A 96 16.14 -14.84 -6.24
C ILE A 96 16.82 -16.15 -6.63
N ASP A 97 17.73 -16.08 -7.61
CA ASP A 97 18.63 -17.19 -7.87
C ASP A 97 19.73 -17.30 -6.80
N ASN A 98 20.42 -18.44 -6.78
CA ASN A 98 21.45 -18.70 -5.75
C ASN A 98 22.70 -17.82 -5.90
N GLN A 99 22.92 -17.17 -7.06
CA GLN A 99 24.00 -16.23 -7.33
C GLN A 99 23.62 -14.79 -6.99
N VAL A 100 22.32 -14.54 -6.72
CA VAL A 100 21.76 -13.18 -6.50
C VAL A 100 22.05 -12.26 -7.70
N GLU A 101 21.88 -12.80 -8.89
CA GLU A 101 22.04 -12.07 -10.17
C GLU A 101 20.70 -11.70 -10.78
N THR A 102 19.69 -12.57 -10.57
CA THR A 102 18.34 -12.40 -11.09
C THR A 102 17.31 -12.45 -9.98
N LEU A 103 16.19 -11.78 -10.21
CA LEU A 103 15.11 -11.63 -9.25
C LEU A 103 13.77 -11.66 -9.97
N TYR A 104 12.82 -12.43 -9.45
CA TYR A 104 11.43 -12.43 -9.87
C TYR A 104 10.55 -11.83 -8.76
N ARG A 105 9.75 -10.83 -9.09
CA ARG A 105 8.80 -10.21 -8.17
C ARG A 105 7.44 -10.87 -8.34
N VAL A 106 7.03 -11.67 -7.37
CA VAL A 106 5.70 -12.29 -7.35
C VAL A 106 4.66 -11.26 -6.95
N VAL A 107 4.95 -10.47 -5.90
CA VAL A 107 4.13 -9.36 -5.42
C VAL A 107 5.03 -8.18 -5.07
N GLU A 108 4.65 -6.98 -5.45
CA GLU A 108 5.35 -5.74 -5.07
C GLU A 108 4.94 -5.30 -3.66
N ALA A 109 5.92 -4.82 -2.88
CA ALA A 109 5.63 -4.18 -1.61
C ALA A 109 4.94 -2.82 -1.82
N PHE A 110 4.04 -2.46 -0.92
CA PHE A 110 3.52 -1.08 -0.86
C PHE A 110 3.34 -0.64 0.59
N LYS A 111 3.59 0.63 0.85
CA LYS A 111 3.23 1.24 2.12
C LYS A 111 1.86 1.88 1.97
N PRO A 112 0.89 1.56 2.83
CA PRO A 112 -0.36 2.30 2.86
C PRO A 112 -0.06 3.79 3.00
N ILE A 113 -0.70 4.60 2.18
CA ILE A 113 -0.59 6.05 2.29
C ILE A 113 -1.29 6.44 3.60
N GLU A 114 -0.57 7.12 4.50
CA GLU A 114 -1.20 7.73 5.67
C GLU A 114 -2.10 8.86 5.18
N ILE A 115 -3.39 8.71 5.44
CA ILE A 115 -4.38 9.68 4.99
C ILE A 115 -4.67 10.66 6.12
N SER A 116 -4.53 11.93 5.79
CA SER A 116 -5.07 13.02 6.61
C SER A 116 -6.57 13.14 6.35
N ALA A 117 -7.39 12.71 7.31
CA ALA A 117 -8.84 12.74 7.14
C ALA A 117 -9.36 14.18 7.05
N VAL A 118 -10.25 14.42 6.11
CA VAL A 118 -11.02 15.67 6.00
C VAL A 118 -12.24 15.58 6.92
N GLU A 119 -12.38 16.54 7.80
CA GLU A 119 -13.52 16.61 8.71
C GLU A 119 -14.78 17.17 8.04
N HIS A 120 -15.95 16.64 8.38
CA HIS A 120 -17.24 17.17 7.90
C HIS A 120 -17.39 18.67 8.21
N ARG A 121 -16.80 19.13 9.30
CA ARG A 121 -16.79 20.55 9.64
C ARG A 121 -16.11 21.41 8.58
N GLN A 122 -14.97 21.01 8.06
CA GLN A 122 -14.25 21.75 7.01
C GLN A 122 -15.08 21.85 5.72
N VAL A 123 -15.80 20.78 5.37
CA VAL A 123 -16.72 20.77 4.23
C VAL A 123 -17.91 21.72 4.49
N ALA A 124 -18.48 21.70 5.70
CA ALA A 124 -19.60 22.56 6.06
C ALA A 124 -19.22 24.05 6.13
N GLU A 125 -18.01 24.39 6.57
CA GLU A 125 -17.47 25.75 6.57
C GLU A 125 -17.33 26.34 5.15
N LEU A 126 -17.17 25.49 4.15
CA LEU A 126 -17.14 25.93 2.75
C LEU A 126 -18.54 25.91 2.11
N LEU A 127 -19.26 24.79 2.21
CA LEU A 127 -20.46 24.49 1.42
C LEU A 127 -21.76 24.68 2.20
N GLY A 128 -21.72 24.80 3.51
CA GLY A 128 -22.91 24.96 4.36
C GLY A 128 -23.52 26.35 4.30
N ALA A 129 -24.66 26.51 4.98
CA ALA A 129 -25.30 27.81 5.16
C ALA A 129 -24.37 28.79 5.89
N GLY A 130 -24.11 29.95 5.32
CA GLY A 130 -23.15 30.92 5.83
C GLY A 130 -21.68 30.55 5.61
N GLY A 131 -21.43 29.48 4.89
CA GLY A 131 -20.07 29.09 4.49
C GLY A 131 -19.48 29.97 3.39
N LEU A 132 -18.19 29.79 3.12
CA LEU A 132 -17.44 30.63 2.20
C LEU A 132 -18.07 30.72 0.80
N ILE A 133 -18.56 29.58 0.27
CA ILE A 133 -19.20 29.54 -1.06
C ILE A 133 -20.51 30.30 -1.02
N SER A 134 -21.32 30.15 0.03
CA SER A 134 -22.60 30.86 0.16
C SER A 134 -22.45 32.38 0.23
N GLN A 135 -21.34 32.85 0.82
CA GLN A 135 -21.05 34.28 0.92
C GLN A 135 -20.55 34.89 -0.39
N ASN A 136 -19.97 34.09 -1.29
CA ASN A 136 -19.30 34.59 -2.49
C ASN A 136 -19.98 34.20 -3.82
N LEU A 137 -20.95 33.27 -3.78
CA LEU A 137 -21.64 32.81 -4.97
C LEU A 137 -23.04 33.46 -5.05
N PRO A 138 -23.27 34.42 -5.98
CA PRO A 138 -24.60 35.02 -6.16
C PRO A 138 -25.66 33.97 -6.49
N GLY A 139 -26.79 34.03 -5.82
CA GLY A 139 -27.87 33.04 -6.00
C GLY A 139 -27.64 31.69 -5.37
N PHE A 140 -26.67 31.58 -4.45
CA PHE A 140 -26.47 30.34 -3.67
C PHE A 140 -27.72 30.02 -2.84
N GLU A 141 -28.20 28.80 -2.98
CA GLU A 141 -29.28 28.27 -2.17
C GLU A 141 -28.71 27.16 -1.24
N ASN A 142 -29.02 27.25 0.04
CA ASN A 142 -28.66 26.19 0.98
C ASN A 142 -29.50 24.94 0.70
N ARG A 143 -28.86 23.85 0.35
CA ARG A 143 -29.48 22.57 0.01
C ARG A 143 -28.95 21.47 0.93
N PRO A 144 -29.72 21.02 1.93
CA PRO A 144 -29.29 19.99 2.88
C PRO A 144 -28.87 18.69 2.18
N GLU A 145 -29.49 18.34 1.05
CA GLU A 145 -29.14 17.16 0.24
C GLU A 145 -27.74 17.25 -0.37
N GLN A 146 -27.35 18.47 -0.79
CA GLN A 146 -26.01 18.74 -1.30
C GLN A 146 -24.95 18.49 -0.21
N LEU A 147 -25.21 18.99 1.00
CA LEU A 147 -24.28 18.82 2.12
C LEU A 147 -24.20 17.35 2.56
N ARG A 148 -25.33 16.64 2.60
CA ARG A 148 -25.33 15.17 2.88
C ARG A 148 -24.53 14.39 1.85
N MET A 149 -24.65 14.72 0.57
CA MET A 149 -23.85 14.13 -0.49
C MET A 149 -22.37 14.44 -0.30
N ALA A 150 -22.01 15.68 0.03
CA ALA A 150 -20.63 16.07 0.28
C ALA A 150 -20.01 15.29 1.45
N PHE A 151 -20.74 15.08 2.53
CA PHE A 151 -20.29 14.25 3.66
C PHE A 151 -20.08 12.78 3.25
N ALA A 152 -21.00 12.21 2.48
CA ALA A 152 -20.84 10.84 2.00
C ALA A 152 -19.61 10.67 1.08
N VAL A 153 -19.30 11.68 0.25
CA VAL A 153 -18.07 11.71 -0.56
C VAL A 153 -16.83 11.82 0.34
N THR A 154 -16.88 12.69 1.36
CA THR A 154 -15.79 12.84 2.35
C THR A 154 -15.48 11.52 3.04
N ASP A 155 -16.51 10.83 3.52
CA ASP A 155 -16.37 9.53 4.19
C ASP A 155 -15.78 8.46 3.25
N ALA A 156 -16.23 8.44 2.00
CA ALA A 156 -15.71 7.51 1.00
C ALA A 156 -14.22 7.75 0.71
N LEU A 157 -13.79 9.00 0.57
CA LEU A 157 -12.40 9.38 0.36
C LEU A 157 -11.54 9.02 1.58
N ASN A 158 -11.97 9.40 2.80
CA ASN A 158 -11.25 9.12 4.04
C ASN A 158 -11.10 7.61 4.32
N GLN A 159 -12.04 6.80 3.86
CA GLN A 159 -12.08 5.37 4.12
C GLN A 159 -11.62 4.51 2.92
N HIS A 160 -11.12 5.13 1.83
CA HIS A 160 -10.78 4.43 0.58
C HIS A 160 -11.90 3.51 0.08
N ARG A 161 -13.15 3.95 0.16
CA ARG A 161 -14.31 3.16 -0.25
C ARG A 161 -14.90 3.66 -1.55
N ILE A 162 -15.45 2.74 -2.31
CA ILE A 162 -16.31 3.07 -3.46
C ILE A 162 -17.69 3.47 -2.91
N ALA A 163 -18.17 4.65 -3.27
CA ALA A 163 -19.52 5.11 -2.95
C ALA A 163 -20.34 5.28 -4.23
N LEU A 164 -21.54 4.71 -4.21
CA LEU A 164 -22.55 4.95 -5.25
C LEU A 164 -23.61 5.89 -4.67
N ILE A 165 -23.69 7.10 -5.23
CA ILE A 165 -24.57 8.15 -4.71
C ILE A 165 -25.53 8.59 -5.81
N GLU A 166 -26.83 8.45 -5.56
CA GLU A 166 -27.88 8.96 -6.44
C GLU A 166 -28.42 10.30 -5.89
N ALA A 167 -28.51 11.29 -6.76
CA ALA A 167 -29.05 12.59 -6.43
C ALA A 167 -29.79 13.20 -7.65
N GLY A 168 -30.96 13.80 -7.41
CA GLY A 168 -31.78 14.41 -8.43
C GLY A 168 -31.09 15.53 -9.18
N THR A 169 -31.71 16.01 -10.29
CA THR A 169 -31.26 17.20 -11.00
C THR A 169 -31.42 18.44 -10.12
N GLY A 170 -30.51 19.39 -10.25
CA GLY A 170 -30.57 20.63 -9.47
C GLY A 170 -30.06 20.56 -8.02
N THR A 171 -29.65 19.39 -7.50
CA THR A 171 -29.14 19.26 -6.13
C THR A 171 -27.75 19.87 -5.89
N GLY A 172 -27.08 20.38 -6.92
CA GLY A 172 -25.74 20.95 -6.79
C GLY A 172 -24.64 19.91 -6.68
N LYS A 173 -24.80 18.75 -7.33
CA LYS A 173 -23.86 17.61 -7.30
C LYS A 173 -22.40 18.01 -7.52
N SER A 174 -22.12 18.92 -8.46
CA SER A 174 -20.75 19.32 -8.79
C SER A 174 -19.99 19.86 -7.58
N LEU A 175 -20.59 20.77 -6.82
CA LEU A 175 -19.98 21.29 -5.59
C LEU A 175 -19.90 20.21 -4.50
N ALA A 176 -20.93 19.35 -4.42
CA ALA A 176 -20.99 18.29 -3.42
C ALA A 176 -19.87 17.25 -3.52
N TYR A 177 -19.32 16.99 -4.72
CA TYR A 177 -18.16 16.10 -4.86
C TYR A 177 -16.84 16.85 -5.02
N LEU A 178 -16.83 18.05 -5.64
CA LEU A 178 -15.58 18.79 -5.85
C LEU A 178 -15.02 19.35 -4.55
N VAL A 179 -15.86 19.90 -3.66
CA VAL A 179 -15.38 20.50 -2.41
C VAL A 179 -14.63 19.47 -1.54
N PRO A 180 -15.21 18.32 -1.18
CA PRO A 180 -14.48 17.32 -0.43
C PRO A 180 -13.26 16.76 -1.19
N ALA A 181 -13.35 16.57 -2.51
CA ALA A 181 -12.22 16.07 -3.30
C ALA A 181 -11.03 17.05 -3.29
N ILE A 182 -11.29 18.35 -3.40
CA ILE A 182 -10.25 19.39 -3.32
C ILE A 182 -9.63 19.40 -1.92
N LEU A 183 -10.45 19.43 -0.87
CA LEU A 183 -9.96 19.43 0.51
C LEU A 183 -9.10 18.19 0.78
N TRP A 184 -9.57 17.02 0.33
CA TRP A 184 -8.85 15.77 0.49
C TRP A 184 -7.52 15.76 -0.28
N SER A 185 -7.51 16.25 -1.51
CA SER A 185 -6.29 16.36 -2.33
C SER A 185 -5.28 17.37 -1.79
N LEU A 186 -5.74 18.41 -1.06
CA LEU A 186 -4.83 19.36 -0.41
C LEU A 186 -4.25 18.83 0.91
N ALA A 187 -4.93 17.88 1.54
CA ALA A 187 -4.50 17.26 2.78
C ALA A 187 -3.56 16.06 2.56
N ASN A 188 -3.58 15.45 1.38
CA ASN A 188 -2.88 14.21 1.01
C ASN A 188 -2.06 14.37 -0.27
#